data_06908362a686fc35ff46a0d43df437b1
#
_entry.id   06908362a686fc35ff46a0d43df437b1
#
_cell.length_a   1.000
_cell.length_b   1.000
_cell.length_c   1.000
_cell.angle_alpha   90.00
_cell.angle_beta   90.00
_cell.angle_gamma   90.00
#
_symmetry.space_group_name_H-M   'P 1'
#
loop_
_entity.id
_entity.type
_entity.pdbx_description
1 polymer ?
#
loop_
_entity_poly.entity_id
_entity_poly.type
_entity_poly.pdbx_seq_one_letter_code
_entity_poly.pdbx_strand_id
1 'polypeptide(L)'
;HGGGQNRLGLGSKAEVLGIINPDVVASPNLIANLVSELLEDDVAIAEAAQVPMEHPKDYDRNTLETTFASGCCMFIKQEIFEQINGFDDINFFMYCDDVDLSWRVRLLGKKIHFVPLATVYHDHRIDESSNLVVGHAEFYYSALGGLLLSIKWGNQKRTEQIVNSLKTDPSYSEVYSEYSAMVENGKLPQATVGSDKVAIFTPTGFADYRWTN
;
A
#
# COMPACT_ATOMS: atom_id res chain seq x y z
N HIS A 1 3.72 1.98 10.92
CA HIS A 1 3.43 3.09 9.97
C HIS A 1 1.98 3.57 10.15
N GLY A 2 0.97 2.78 9.80
CA GLY A 2 -0.43 3.18 9.82
C GLY A 2 -0.96 3.72 11.14
N GLY A 3 -0.59 3.12 12.28
CA GLY A 3 -1.02 3.59 13.61
C GLY A 3 -0.56 5.01 13.96
N GLY A 4 0.60 5.44 13.46
CA GLY A 4 1.06 6.83 13.59
C GLY A 4 0.18 7.78 12.76
N GLN A 5 -0.12 7.40 11.53
CA GLN A 5 -0.98 8.16 10.63
C GLN A 5 -2.42 8.26 11.16
N ASN A 6 -2.96 7.17 11.74
CA ASN A 6 -4.28 7.17 12.37
C ASN A 6 -4.37 8.17 13.53
N ARG A 7 -3.34 8.22 14.40
CA ARG A 7 -3.31 9.16 15.53
C ARG A 7 -3.30 10.62 15.11
N LEU A 8 -2.70 10.92 13.97
CA LEU A 8 -2.61 12.30 13.45
C LEU A 8 -3.80 12.66 12.56
N GLY A 9 -4.31 11.69 11.80
CA GLY A 9 -5.32 11.91 10.78
C GLY A 9 -6.75 11.80 11.29
N LEU A 10 -7.08 10.79 12.11
CA LEU A 10 -8.44 10.63 12.61
C LEU A 10 -8.82 11.78 13.54
N GLY A 11 -9.98 12.41 13.28
CA GLY A 11 -10.44 13.60 13.99
C GLY A 11 -9.77 14.92 13.57
N SER A 12 -8.94 14.90 12.53
CA SER A 12 -8.38 16.14 11.93
C SER A 12 -9.49 17.02 11.35
N LYS A 13 -9.30 18.34 11.40
CA LYS A 13 -10.20 19.32 10.77
C LYS A 13 -9.74 19.74 9.36
N ALA A 14 -8.68 19.12 8.85
CA ALA A 14 -8.22 19.35 7.50
C ALA A 14 -9.24 18.79 6.49
N GLU A 15 -9.27 19.31 5.28
CA GLU A 15 -10.06 18.75 4.18
C GLU A 15 -9.31 17.59 3.49
N VAL A 16 -7.99 17.64 3.53
CA VAL A 16 -7.09 16.68 2.91
C VAL A 16 -5.95 16.33 3.87
N LEU A 17 -5.60 15.05 3.95
CA LEU A 17 -4.44 14.56 4.65
C LEU A 17 -3.33 14.21 3.67
N GLY A 18 -2.12 14.72 3.90
CA GLY A 18 -0.91 14.29 3.21
C GLY A 18 -0.20 13.19 4.01
N ILE A 19 -0.03 12.04 3.42
CA ILE A 19 0.76 10.91 3.95
C ILE A 19 2.05 10.90 3.16
N ILE A 20 3.15 11.20 3.83
CA ILE A 20 4.45 11.42 3.19
C ILE A 20 5.54 10.75 4.02
N ASN A 21 6.38 9.95 3.39
CA ASN A 21 7.54 9.37 4.04
C ASN A 21 8.58 10.45 4.40
N PRO A 22 9.32 10.29 5.50
CA PRO A 22 10.29 11.29 5.94
C PRO A 22 11.57 11.37 5.08
N ASP A 23 11.78 10.41 4.19
CA ASP A 23 12.94 10.25 3.30
C ASP A 23 12.65 10.64 1.85
N VAL A 24 11.66 11.49 1.63
CA VAL A 24 11.33 12.04 0.30
C VAL A 24 11.67 13.52 0.19
N VAL A 25 12.04 13.95 -1.01
CA VAL A 25 12.16 15.36 -1.39
C VAL A 25 11.08 15.69 -2.40
N ALA A 26 10.23 16.65 -2.06
CA ALA A 26 9.08 17.03 -2.86
C ALA A 26 9.47 17.99 -4.01
N SER A 27 8.86 17.80 -5.19
CA SER A 27 8.90 18.81 -6.25
C SER A 27 8.11 20.08 -5.83
N PRO A 28 8.46 21.27 -6.35
CA PRO A 28 7.81 22.54 -5.96
C PRO A 28 6.28 22.55 -6.11
N ASN A 29 5.77 21.82 -7.11
CA ASN A 29 4.33 21.80 -7.43
C ASN A 29 3.61 20.56 -6.87
N LEU A 30 4.26 19.75 -6.04
CA LEU A 30 3.70 18.50 -5.51
C LEU A 30 2.29 18.68 -4.94
N ILE A 31 2.17 19.58 -3.95
CA ILE A 31 0.92 19.79 -3.22
C ILE A 31 -0.18 20.29 -4.15
N ALA A 32 0.12 21.28 -4.99
CA ALA A 32 -0.86 21.85 -5.91
C ALA A 32 -1.38 20.78 -6.90
N ASN A 33 -0.49 19.96 -7.45
CA ASN A 33 -0.87 18.92 -8.40
C ASN A 33 -1.71 17.81 -7.73
N LEU A 34 -1.35 17.37 -6.51
CA LEU A 34 -2.12 16.35 -5.81
C LEU A 34 -3.48 16.86 -5.35
N VAL A 35 -3.54 18.09 -4.83
CA VAL A 35 -4.80 18.68 -4.37
C VAL A 35 -5.75 18.93 -5.53
N SER A 36 -5.23 19.33 -6.71
CA SER A 36 -6.09 19.56 -7.88
C SER A 36 -6.86 18.31 -8.31
N GLU A 37 -6.26 17.12 -8.22
CA GLU A 37 -6.93 15.85 -8.53
C GLU A 37 -8.05 15.55 -7.52
N LEU A 38 -7.86 15.93 -6.26
CA LEU A 38 -8.85 15.71 -5.21
C LEU A 38 -10.06 16.66 -5.29
N LEU A 39 -10.05 17.65 -6.20
CA LEU A 39 -11.24 18.47 -6.49
C LEU A 39 -12.31 17.70 -7.28
N GLU A 40 -11.94 16.63 -7.97
CA GLU A 40 -12.89 15.72 -8.59
C GLU A 40 -13.67 14.95 -7.52
N ASP A 41 -15.01 14.92 -7.64
CA ASP A 41 -15.90 14.38 -6.59
C ASP A 41 -15.69 12.90 -6.30
N ASP A 42 -15.36 12.12 -7.33
CA ASP A 42 -15.17 10.67 -7.24
C ASP A 42 -13.73 10.24 -6.91
N VAL A 43 -12.75 11.16 -6.97
CA VAL A 43 -11.36 10.91 -6.60
C VAL A 43 -11.17 11.09 -5.10
N ALA A 44 -10.70 10.07 -4.42
CA ALA A 44 -10.47 10.09 -2.98
C ALA A 44 -8.99 10.12 -2.60
N ILE A 45 -8.13 9.53 -3.43
CA ILE A 45 -6.68 9.51 -3.22
C ILE A 45 -5.99 10.01 -4.47
N ALA A 46 -4.98 10.86 -4.28
CA ALA A 46 -4.03 11.29 -5.32
C ALA A 46 -2.61 10.91 -4.86
N GLU A 47 -1.87 10.21 -5.71
CA GLU A 47 -0.53 9.70 -5.44
C GLU A 47 0.52 10.36 -6.31
N ALA A 48 1.66 10.68 -5.73
CA ALA A 48 2.81 11.23 -6.45
C ALA A 48 3.62 10.16 -7.19
N ALA A 49 4.19 10.53 -8.33
CA ALA A 49 5.23 9.75 -9.00
C ALA A 49 6.53 9.77 -8.19
N GLN A 50 7.21 8.63 -8.12
CA GLN A 50 8.47 8.47 -7.38
C GLN A 50 9.65 8.40 -8.36
N VAL A 51 10.72 9.10 -8.06
CA VAL A 51 11.98 9.01 -8.78
C VAL A 51 13.12 8.72 -7.79
N PRO A 52 14.18 7.99 -8.17
CA PRO A 52 14.45 7.44 -9.51
C PRO A 52 13.65 6.19 -9.84
N MET A 53 12.97 5.59 -8.87
CA MET A 53 12.29 4.32 -9.05
C MET A 53 10.81 4.41 -8.64
N GLU A 54 9.94 4.04 -9.57
CA GLU A 54 8.49 4.03 -9.37
C GLU A 54 7.99 2.63 -8.97
N HIS A 55 6.84 2.56 -8.29
CA HIS A 55 6.12 1.31 -8.14
C HIS A 55 5.67 0.77 -9.49
N PRO A 56 5.86 -0.53 -9.76
CA PRO A 56 5.43 -1.15 -11.01
C PRO A 56 3.93 -1.43 -10.95
N LYS A 57 3.13 -0.42 -11.13
CA LYS A 57 1.68 -0.55 -11.24
C LYS A 57 1.22 0.22 -12.46
N ASP A 58 0.22 -0.33 -13.13
CA ASP A 58 -0.42 0.35 -14.23
C ASP A 58 -1.35 1.45 -13.73
N TYR A 59 -1.51 2.46 -14.55
CA TYR A 59 -2.54 3.47 -14.42
C TYR A 59 -3.09 3.82 -15.80
N ASP A 60 -4.34 4.21 -15.85
CA ASP A 60 -4.95 4.69 -17.10
C ASP A 60 -4.43 6.11 -17.41
N ARG A 61 -3.76 6.27 -18.55
CA ARG A 61 -3.10 7.54 -18.92
C ARG A 61 -4.09 8.65 -19.28
N ASN A 62 -5.36 8.32 -19.52
CA ASN A 62 -6.39 9.30 -19.85
C ASN A 62 -7.14 9.76 -18.60
N THR A 63 -7.41 8.82 -17.68
CA THR A 63 -8.18 9.07 -16.45
C THR A 63 -7.32 9.20 -15.21
N LEU A 64 -6.03 8.87 -15.28
CA LEU A 64 -5.06 8.75 -14.18
C LEU A 64 -5.42 7.69 -13.13
N GLU A 65 -6.49 6.94 -13.33
CA GLU A 65 -6.95 5.93 -12.37
C GLU A 65 -5.94 4.79 -12.22
N THR A 66 -5.66 4.43 -10.97
CA THR A 66 -4.78 3.30 -10.60
C THR A 66 -5.46 2.40 -9.56
N THR A 67 -4.87 1.24 -9.31
CA THR A 67 -5.47 0.21 -8.45
C THR A 67 -5.19 0.40 -6.97
N PHE A 68 -4.09 1.08 -6.63
CA PHE A 68 -3.71 1.44 -5.27
C PHE A 68 -2.72 2.61 -5.29
N ALA A 69 -2.60 3.32 -4.18
CA ALA A 69 -1.60 4.36 -3.95
C ALA A 69 -0.51 3.85 -3.01
N SER A 70 0.73 4.23 -3.27
CA SER A 70 1.85 3.96 -2.37
C SER A 70 1.85 4.92 -1.19
N GLY A 71 2.07 4.39 0.01
CA GLY A 71 2.25 5.18 1.23
C GLY A 71 3.49 6.08 1.23
N CYS A 72 4.33 6.04 0.20
CA CYS A 72 5.48 6.93 0.07
C CYS A 72 5.08 8.39 0.00
N CYS A 73 4.13 8.74 -0.87
CA CYS A 73 3.55 10.07 -0.96
C CYS A 73 2.17 10.02 -1.59
N MET A 74 1.14 10.10 -0.79
CA MET A 74 -0.25 10.20 -1.24
C MET A 74 -1.04 11.20 -0.41
N PHE A 75 -2.04 11.82 -1.05
CA PHE A 75 -2.99 12.68 -0.39
C PHE A 75 -4.37 12.03 -0.44
N ILE A 76 -5.11 12.10 0.66
CA ILE A 76 -6.44 11.49 0.79
C ILE A 76 -7.44 12.51 1.34
N LYS A 77 -8.68 12.51 0.83
CA LYS A 77 -9.78 13.29 1.41
C LYS A 77 -10.02 12.85 2.86
N GLN A 78 -10.05 13.81 3.78
CA GLN A 78 -10.22 13.55 5.21
C GLN A 78 -11.50 12.78 5.52
N GLU A 79 -12.61 13.14 4.90
CA GLU A 79 -13.90 12.47 5.07
C GLU A 79 -13.84 10.98 4.70
N ILE A 80 -13.09 10.63 3.65
CA ILE A 80 -12.92 9.24 3.21
C ILE A 80 -12.00 8.50 4.17
N PHE A 81 -10.92 9.14 4.64
CA PHE A 81 -10.03 8.56 5.63
C PHE A 81 -10.77 8.20 6.92
N GLU A 82 -11.66 9.07 7.39
CA GLU A 82 -12.52 8.79 8.54
C GLU A 82 -13.55 7.70 8.26
N GLN A 83 -14.19 7.74 7.09
CA GLN A 83 -15.21 6.76 6.72
C GLN A 83 -14.67 5.33 6.71
N ILE A 84 -13.41 5.14 6.31
CA ILE A 84 -12.75 3.83 6.33
C ILE A 84 -12.03 3.56 7.66
N ASN A 85 -12.10 4.46 8.64
CA ASN A 85 -11.39 4.38 9.92
C ASN A 85 -9.86 4.29 9.77
N GLY A 86 -9.30 5.06 8.82
CA GLY A 86 -7.86 5.15 8.58
C GLY A 86 -7.20 3.86 8.08
N PHE A 87 -5.95 3.67 8.42
CA PHE A 87 -5.20 2.43 8.16
C PHE A 87 -5.66 1.29 9.07
N ASP A 88 -5.60 0.06 8.58
CA ASP A 88 -5.77 -1.13 9.42
C ASP A 88 -4.45 -1.45 10.16
N ASP A 89 -4.21 -0.71 11.23
CA ASP A 89 -2.99 -0.85 12.05
C ASP A 89 -3.03 -2.04 13.02
N ILE A 90 -4.13 -2.78 13.04
CA ILE A 90 -4.27 -4.05 13.77
C ILE A 90 -3.60 -5.18 12.99
N ASN A 91 -3.85 -5.24 11.68
CA ASN A 91 -3.37 -6.32 10.83
C ASN A 91 -2.04 -5.96 10.12
N PHE A 92 -1.79 -4.69 9.85
CA PHE A 92 -0.60 -4.25 9.10
C PHE A 92 0.23 -3.27 9.93
N PHE A 93 1.36 -3.73 10.43
CA PHE A 93 2.32 -2.84 11.09
C PHE A 93 3.06 -1.94 10.08
N MET A 94 3.46 -2.52 8.95
CA MET A 94 4.20 -1.89 7.86
C MET A 94 4.07 -2.75 6.60
N TYR A 95 4.07 -2.12 5.42
CA TYR A 95 3.87 -2.74 4.10
C TYR A 95 2.48 -3.34 3.89
N CYS A 96 1.97 -3.22 2.70
CA CYS A 96 0.62 -3.60 2.29
C CYS A 96 -0.53 -2.87 3.02
N ASP A 97 -0.24 -2.04 4.00
CA ASP A 97 -1.21 -1.18 4.69
C ASP A 97 -1.79 -0.11 3.73
N ASP A 98 -0.99 0.40 2.82
CA ASP A 98 -1.37 1.32 1.75
C ASP A 98 -2.24 0.65 0.67
N VAL A 99 -1.92 -0.58 0.31
CA VAL A 99 -2.73 -1.37 -0.62
C VAL A 99 -4.09 -1.69 0.00
N ASP A 100 -4.11 -2.13 1.26
CA ASP A 100 -5.34 -2.39 2.01
C ASP A 100 -6.23 -1.13 2.11
N LEU A 101 -5.63 0.00 2.49
CA LEU A 101 -6.34 1.29 2.57
C LEU A 101 -6.94 1.65 1.21
N SER A 102 -6.16 1.53 0.15
CA SER A 102 -6.56 1.82 -1.22
C SER A 102 -7.75 0.97 -1.66
N TRP A 103 -7.72 -0.32 -1.38
CA TRP A 103 -8.82 -1.21 -1.76
C TRP A 103 -10.08 -0.97 -0.93
N ARG A 104 -9.95 -0.57 0.35
CA ARG A 104 -11.11 -0.13 1.15
C ARG A 104 -11.74 1.15 0.59
N VAL A 105 -10.94 2.08 0.11
CA VAL A 105 -11.42 3.28 -0.60
C VAL A 105 -12.17 2.91 -1.88
N ARG A 106 -11.63 1.97 -2.67
CA ARG A 106 -12.28 1.49 -3.89
C ARG A 106 -13.59 0.73 -3.62
N LEU A 107 -13.73 0.06 -2.47
CA LEU A 107 -15.01 -0.55 -2.04
C LEU A 107 -16.11 0.49 -1.84
N LEU A 108 -15.77 1.74 -1.51
CA LEU A 108 -16.72 2.86 -1.45
C LEU A 108 -17.11 3.39 -2.84
N GLY A 109 -16.59 2.80 -3.92
CA GLY A 109 -16.78 3.28 -5.29
C GLY A 109 -15.97 4.54 -5.63
N LYS A 110 -14.98 4.88 -4.81
CA LYS A 110 -14.10 6.02 -5.05
C LYS A 110 -12.88 5.62 -5.87
N LYS A 111 -12.30 6.60 -6.58
CA LYS A 111 -11.12 6.44 -7.42
C LYS A 111 -9.84 6.84 -6.71
N ILE A 112 -8.75 6.32 -7.24
CA ILE A 112 -7.37 6.64 -6.86
C ILE A 112 -6.67 7.11 -8.12
N HIS A 113 -6.08 8.30 -8.10
CA HIS A 113 -5.33 8.83 -9.22
C HIS A 113 -3.82 8.77 -8.95
N PHE A 114 -3.08 8.27 -9.92
CA PHE A 114 -1.64 8.43 -10.01
C PHE A 114 -1.34 9.71 -10.80
N VAL A 115 -0.58 10.64 -10.20
CA VAL A 115 -0.38 11.99 -10.74
C VAL A 115 1.07 12.17 -11.21
N PRO A 116 1.40 11.90 -12.49
CA PRO A 116 2.78 11.97 -12.99
C PRO A 116 3.45 13.33 -12.84
N LEU A 117 2.67 14.41 -12.80
CA LEU A 117 3.17 15.78 -12.61
C LEU A 117 3.46 16.14 -11.15
N ALA A 118 3.00 15.34 -10.21
CA ALA A 118 3.35 15.45 -8.80
C ALA A 118 4.50 14.48 -8.50
N THR A 119 5.72 14.98 -8.35
CA THR A 119 6.91 14.12 -8.24
C THR A 119 7.56 14.26 -6.89
N VAL A 120 8.00 13.13 -6.32
CA VAL A 120 8.89 13.06 -5.18
C VAL A 120 10.17 12.31 -5.55
N TYR A 121 11.30 12.78 -5.05
CA TYR A 121 12.52 11.99 -5.01
C TYR A 121 12.49 11.16 -3.72
N HIS A 122 12.53 9.84 -3.86
CA HIS A 122 12.52 8.90 -2.76
C HIS A 122 13.85 8.17 -2.69
N ASP A 123 14.56 8.27 -1.57
CA ASP A 123 15.87 7.67 -1.39
C ASP A 123 15.76 6.15 -1.23
N HIS A 124 15.87 5.44 -2.35
CA HIS A 124 16.01 4.00 -2.33
C HIS A 124 17.47 3.61 -2.09
N ARG A 125 17.69 2.74 -1.10
CA ARG A 125 19.02 2.20 -0.82
C ARG A 125 19.44 1.27 -1.95
N ILE A 126 20.35 1.76 -2.81
CA ILE A 126 20.91 1.01 -3.92
C ILE A 126 22.38 0.77 -3.63
N ASP A 127 22.86 -0.47 -3.80
CA ASP A 127 24.25 -0.82 -3.68
C ASP A 127 25.09 -0.39 -4.91
N GLU A 128 26.40 -0.55 -4.85
CA GLU A 128 27.33 -0.19 -5.94
C GLU A 128 27.05 -0.97 -7.26
N SER A 129 26.32 -2.07 -7.18
CA SER A 129 25.92 -2.89 -8.33
C SER A 129 24.52 -2.56 -8.83
N SER A 130 23.91 -1.47 -8.35
CA SER A 130 22.55 -1.02 -8.67
C SER A 130 21.45 -1.98 -8.19
N ASN A 131 21.73 -2.84 -7.20
CA ASN A 131 20.71 -3.67 -6.58
C ASN A 131 20.06 -2.94 -5.40
N LEU A 132 18.76 -3.19 -5.20
CA LEU A 132 18.06 -2.70 -4.03
C LEU A 132 18.57 -3.41 -2.77
N VAL A 133 18.95 -2.65 -1.76
CA VAL A 133 19.33 -3.19 -0.46
C VAL A 133 18.08 -3.34 0.40
N VAL A 134 17.56 -4.55 0.46
CA VAL A 134 16.38 -4.88 1.28
C VAL A 134 16.82 -5.13 2.72
N GLY A 135 16.32 -4.34 3.66
CA GLY A 135 16.58 -4.53 5.08
C GLY A 135 15.76 -5.69 5.67
N HIS A 136 16.22 -6.24 6.83
CA HIS A 136 15.51 -7.34 7.50
C HIS A 136 14.04 -6.99 7.81
N ALA A 137 13.78 -5.79 8.34
CA ALA A 137 12.41 -5.36 8.62
C ALA A 137 11.55 -5.25 7.36
N GLU A 138 12.12 -4.75 6.27
CA GLU A 138 11.45 -4.67 4.97
C GLU A 138 11.10 -6.07 4.44
N PHE A 139 12.07 -6.98 4.47
CA PHE A 139 11.87 -8.37 4.06
C PHE A 139 10.78 -9.06 4.89
N TYR A 140 10.88 -8.93 6.21
CA TYR A 140 9.94 -9.57 7.15
C TYR A 140 8.52 -9.03 6.98
N TYR A 141 8.33 -7.72 7.08
CA TYR A 141 6.99 -7.12 7.04
C TYR A 141 6.36 -7.14 5.65
N SER A 142 7.13 -7.07 4.57
CA SER A 142 6.57 -7.23 3.23
C SER A 142 6.07 -8.65 2.96
N ALA A 143 6.79 -9.67 3.44
CA ALA A 143 6.36 -11.06 3.33
C ALA A 143 5.11 -11.34 4.19
N LEU A 144 5.12 -10.89 5.45
CA LEU A 144 3.98 -11.02 6.35
C LEU A 144 2.77 -10.21 5.84
N GLY A 145 2.98 -8.96 5.45
CA GLY A 145 1.95 -8.08 4.91
C GLY A 145 1.29 -8.66 3.65
N GLY A 146 2.09 -9.21 2.72
CA GLY A 146 1.57 -9.87 1.52
C GLY A 146 0.71 -11.09 1.83
N LEU A 147 1.08 -11.89 2.84
CA LEU A 147 0.27 -13.00 3.32
C LEU A 147 -1.06 -12.51 3.93
N LEU A 148 -0.99 -11.57 4.88
CA LEU A 148 -2.18 -11.04 5.55
C LEU A 148 -3.13 -10.34 4.58
N LEU A 149 -2.59 -9.64 3.57
CA LEU A 149 -3.36 -9.04 2.49
C LEU A 149 -4.13 -10.11 1.69
N SER A 150 -3.46 -11.22 1.34
CA SER A 150 -4.11 -12.31 0.60
C SER A 150 -5.24 -12.97 1.40
N ILE A 151 -5.08 -13.11 2.71
CA ILE A 151 -6.10 -13.64 3.62
C ILE A 151 -7.27 -12.66 3.74
N LYS A 152 -7.00 -11.41 4.09
CA LYS A 152 -8.01 -10.36 4.29
C LYS A 152 -8.85 -10.11 3.03
N TRP A 153 -8.24 -10.19 1.87
CA TRP A 153 -8.90 -9.97 0.59
C TRP A 153 -9.32 -11.25 -0.14
N GLY A 154 -9.32 -12.39 0.56
CA GLY A 154 -9.96 -13.64 0.13
C GLY A 154 -9.29 -14.36 -1.03
N ASN A 155 -8.01 -14.10 -1.32
CA ASN A 155 -7.28 -14.84 -2.36
C ASN A 155 -6.65 -16.12 -1.80
N GLN A 156 -7.50 -17.16 -1.64
CA GLN A 156 -7.06 -18.44 -1.08
C GLN A 156 -5.88 -19.06 -1.84
N LYS A 157 -5.92 -19.03 -3.18
CA LYS A 157 -4.84 -19.57 -4.01
C LYS A 157 -3.50 -18.89 -3.70
N ARG A 158 -3.51 -17.56 -3.59
CA ARG A 158 -2.30 -16.79 -3.25
C ARG A 158 -1.83 -17.07 -1.83
N THR A 159 -2.76 -17.15 -0.89
CA THR A 159 -2.46 -17.52 0.51
C THR A 159 -1.74 -18.87 0.58
N GLU A 160 -2.27 -19.89 -0.09
CA GLU A 160 -1.65 -21.24 -0.13
C GLU A 160 -0.25 -21.20 -0.76
N GLN A 161 -0.05 -20.46 -1.83
CA GLN A 161 1.26 -20.28 -2.46
C GLN A 161 2.28 -19.64 -1.50
N ILE A 162 1.90 -18.54 -0.83
CA ILE A 162 2.77 -17.85 0.12
C ILE A 162 3.09 -18.78 1.29
N VAL A 163 2.10 -19.42 1.91
CA VAL A 163 2.32 -20.35 3.03
C VAL A 163 3.25 -21.49 2.65
N ASN A 164 3.12 -22.04 1.44
CA ASN A 164 4.06 -23.07 0.96
C ASN A 164 5.48 -22.54 0.84
N SER A 165 5.68 -21.35 0.30
CA SER A 165 7.01 -20.72 0.23
C SER A 165 7.60 -20.49 1.63
N LEU A 166 6.80 -19.97 2.58
CA LEU A 166 7.22 -19.75 3.96
C LEU A 166 7.65 -21.06 4.66
N LYS A 167 7.03 -22.18 4.33
CA LYS A 167 7.38 -23.51 4.89
C LYS A 167 8.66 -24.11 4.30
N THR A 168 8.92 -23.84 3.03
CA THR A 168 9.98 -24.54 2.28
C THR A 168 11.28 -23.77 2.23
N ASP A 169 11.24 -22.46 2.40
CA ASP A 169 12.42 -21.60 2.38
C ASP A 169 12.78 -21.12 3.80
N PRO A 170 13.95 -21.56 4.34
CA PRO A 170 14.40 -21.21 5.69
C PRO A 170 14.55 -19.70 5.92
N SER A 171 14.73 -18.88 4.88
CA SER A 171 14.82 -17.43 5.01
C SER A 171 13.54 -16.79 5.56
N TYR A 172 12.40 -17.46 5.41
CA TYR A 172 11.09 -17.02 5.92
C TYR A 172 10.69 -17.65 7.25
N SER A 173 11.59 -18.34 7.96
CA SER A 173 11.27 -19.07 9.21
C SER A 173 10.60 -18.19 10.27
N GLU A 174 11.03 -16.92 10.43
CA GLU A 174 10.44 -15.99 11.37
C GLU A 174 9.01 -15.61 10.97
N VAL A 175 8.78 -15.32 9.69
CA VAL A 175 7.44 -14.99 9.16
C VAL A 175 6.51 -16.19 9.31
N TYR A 176 6.99 -17.40 9.05
CA TYR A 176 6.19 -18.62 9.21
C TYR A 176 5.84 -18.89 10.69
N SER A 177 6.77 -18.63 11.61
CA SER A 177 6.52 -18.74 13.05
C SER A 177 5.44 -17.76 13.50
N GLU A 178 5.51 -16.50 13.08
CA GLU A 178 4.49 -15.49 13.39
C GLU A 178 3.12 -15.88 12.82
N TYR A 179 3.08 -16.27 11.55
CA TYR A 179 1.84 -16.76 10.94
C TYR A 179 1.23 -17.92 11.71
N SER A 180 2.04 -18.90 12.12
CA SER A 180 1.57 -20.05 12.89
C SER A 180 0.98 -19.64 14.23
N ALA A 181 1.65 -18.71 14.93
CA ALA A 181 1.15 -18.15 16.17
C ALA A 181 -0.17 -17.38 15.97
N MET A 182 -0.31 -16.63 14.87
CA MET A 182 -1.57 -15.94 14.54
C MET A 182 -2.71 -16.94 14.28
N VAL A 183 -2.44 -18.05 13.59
CA VAL A 183 -3.43 -19.14 13.38
C VAL A 183 -3.86 -19.75 14.71
N GLU A 184 -2.91 -20.15 15.56
CA GLU A 184 -3.19 -20.77 16.86
C GLU A 184 -4.00 -19.86 17.80
N ASN A 185 -3.74 -18.55 17.76
CA ASN A 185 -4.40 -17.58 18.60
C ASN A 185 -5.67 -16.96 17.97
N GLY A 186 -6.09 -17.40 16.77
CA GLY A 186 -7.25 -16.87 16.07
C GLY A 186 -7.12 -15.38 15.70
N LYS A 187 -5.89 -14.90 15.42
CA LYS A 187 -5.58 -13.50 15.14
C LYS A 187 -5.43 -13.17 13.64
N LEU A 188 -5.80 -14.11 12.77
CA LEU A 188 -5.78 -13.81 11.33
C LEU A 188 -6.85 -12.77 10.97
N PRO A 189 -6.59 -11.90 9.97
CA PRO A 189 -7.59 -10.96 9.51
C PRO A 189 -8.84 -11.67 9.02
N GLN A 190 -10.00 -11.06 9.27
CA GLN A 190 -11.25 -11.52 8.71
C GLN A 190 -11.35 -11.15 7.24
N ALA A 191 -11.95 -12.03 6.44
CA ALA A 191 -12.14 -11.78 5.02
C ALA A 191 -13.07 -10.59 4.78
N THR A 192 -12.65 -9.71 3.88
CA THR A 192 -13.41 -8.50 3.51
C THR A 192 -14.55 -8.87 2.57
N VAL A 193 -15.77 -8.44 2.87
CA VAL A 193 -16.94 -8.62 2.00
C VAL A 193 -16.79 -7.74 0.75
N GLY A 194 -17.03 -8.33 -0.43
CA GLY A 194 -16.92 -7.62 -1.71
C GLY A 194 -15.49 -7.45 -2.22
N SER A 195 -14.54 -8.19 -1.65
CA SER A 195 -13.13 -8.18 -2.05
C SER A 195 -12.93 -8.47 -3.55
N ASP A 196 -13.73 -9.35 -4.12
CA ASP A 196 -13.74 -9.73 -5.53
C ASP A 196 -14.00 -8.57 -6.50
N LYS A 197 -14.57 -7.47 -6.01
CA LYS A 197 -14.89 -6.29 -6.83
C LYS A 197 -13.71 -5.35 -7.03
N VAL A 198 -12.76 -5.34 -6.12
CA VAL A 198 -11.71 -4.28 -6.08
C VAL A 198 -10.30 -4.80 -5.86
N ALA A 199 -10.13 -5.95 -5.20
CA ALA A 199 -8.82 -6.51 -4.94
C ALA A 199 -8.21 -7.08 -6.24
N ILE A 200 -7.05 -6.57 -6.61
CA ILE A 200 -6.34 -7.00 -7.81
C ILE A 200 -5.04 -7.68 -7.40
N PHE A 201 -4.98 -8.99 -7.68
CA PHE A 201 -3.78 -9.76 -7.45
C PHE A 201 -3.14 -10.14 -8.78
N THR A 202 -1.85 -9.97 -8.88
CA THR A 202 -1.01 -10.46 -9.97
C THR A 202 -0.50 -11.87 -9.64
N PRO A 203 0.13 -12.58 -10.58
CA PRO A 203 0.74 -13.88 -10.29
C PRO A 203 1.77 -13.83 -9.15
N THR A 204 2.40 -12.69 -8.93
CA THR A 204 3.47 -12.50 -7.95
C THR A 204 3.04 -11.74 -6.68
N GLY A 205 1.85 -11.14 -6.67
CA GLY A 205 1.36 -10.37 -5.52
C GLY A 205 0.17 -9.50 -5.87
N PHE A 206 0.25 -8.21 -5.60
CA PHE A 206 -0.75 -7.18 -5.92
C PHE A 206 -0.21 -6.14 -6.94
N ALA A 207 1.06 -6.22 -7.27
CA ALA A 207 1.72 -5.48 -8.34
C ALA A 207 2.80 -6.35 -8.96
N ASP A 208 3.15 -6.11 -10.21
CA ASP A 208 4.30 -6.73 -10.83
C ASP A 208 5.59 -6.23 -10.20
N TYR A 209 6.68 -6.97 -10.37
CA TYR A 209 7.94 -6.57 -9.76
C TYR A 209 8.48 -5.29 -10.36
N ARG A 210 8.91 -4.34 -9.50
CA ARG A 210 9.57 -3.09 -9.88
C ARG A 210 10.79 -3.27 -10.78
N TRP A 211 11.36 -4.45 -10.76
CA TRP A 211 12.71 -4.72 -11.24
C TRP A 211 12.76 -5.75 -12.35
N THR A 212 11.62 -6.21 -12.86
CA THR A 212 11.59 -7.02 -14.08
C THR A 212 11.73 -6.07 -15.27
N ASN A 213 12.93 -6.03 -15.81
CA ASN A 213 13.18 -5.48 -17.15
C ASN A 213 12.63 -6.44 -18.21
#